data_782e9b7188c67ccd61903acbd6a3db8e
#
_entry.id   782e9b7188c67ccd61903acbd6a3db8e
#
_cell.length_a   1.000
_cell.length_b   1.000
_cell.length_c   1.000
_cell.angle_alpha   90.00
_cell.angle_beta   90.00
_cell.angle_gamma   90.00
#
_symmetry.space_group_name_H-M   'P 1'
#
loop_
_entity.id
_entity.type
_entity.pdbx_description
1 polymer ?
#
loop_
_entity_poly.entity_id
_entity_poly.type
_entity_poly.pdbx_seq_one_letter_code
_entity_poly.pdbx_strand_id
1 'polypeptide(L)'
;MAVAAVFAAVFVSAQICAPSRALADDAANTVIIELKSGKVKIKLLPDKAPKHVERVKKLVSEGFYNGITFHRVIPGFMAQTGDPTGTGTGGSPYPDLPAEFNDVPFKRGTIGAARTMDPNSANSQFFICFADASHLTGQYTVWGEVVDGMQYVDQIAQGEPPAKPDVIVKMYMAADGAGQ
;
A
#
# COMPACT_ATOMS: atom_id res chain seq x y z
N MET A 1 46.73 -57.58 18.75
CA MET A 1 45.89 -57.13 17.62
C MET A 1 44.93 -56.14 18.14
N ALA A 2 45.16 -54.83 17.85
CA ALA A 2 44.33 -53.77 18.28
C ALA A 2 43.53 -53.27 17.07
N VAL A 3 42.18 -53.29 17.15
CA VAL A 3 41.29 -52.83 16.12
C VAL A 3 40.89 -51.40 16.49
N ALA A 4 41.33 -50.44 15.68
CA ALA A 4 40.95 -49.03 15.82
C ALA A 4 39.62 -48.77 15.10
N ALA A 5 38.58 -48.37 15.84
CA ALA A 5 37.32 -47.94 15.27
C ALA A 5 37.40 -46.44 14.92
N VAL A 6 37.24 -46.13 13.63
CA VAL A 6 37.15 -44.77 13.13
C VAL A 6 35.68 -44.31 13.18
N PHE A 7 35.38 -43.40 14.06
CA PHE A 7 34.07 -42.71 14.05
C PHE A 7 34.08 -41.56 13.02
N ALA A 8 33.34 -41.71 11.94
CA ALA A 8 33.09 -40.63 10.98
C ALA A 8 31.93 -39.76 11.52
N ALA A 9 32.27 -38.56 11.92
CA ALA A 9 31.26 -37.55 12.29
C ALA A 9 30.67 -36.93 11.01
N VAL A 10 29.38 -37.19 10.76
CA VAL A 10 28.64 -36.57 9.68
C VAL A 10 28.17 -35.20 10.18
N PHE A 11 28.80 -34.14 9.70
CA PHE A 11 28.31 -32.77 9.90
C PHE A 11 27.15 -32.50 8.93
N VAL A 12 25.91 -32.50 9.42
CA VAL A 12 24.76 -32.01 8.68
C VAL A 12 24.77 -30.49 8.78
N SER A 13 25.30 -29.85 7.73
CA SER A 13 25.18 -28.38 7.60
C SER A 13 23.72 -28.03 7.26
N ALA A 14 23.01 -27.46 8.22
CA ALA A 14 21.72 -26.85 7.96
C ALA A 14 21.94 -25.60 7.06
N GLN A 15 21.65 -25.73 5.77
CA GLN A 15 21.59 -24.59 4.85
C GLN A 15 20.35 -23.77 5.21
N ILE A 16 20.56 -22.66 5.90
CA ILE A 16 19.53 -21.62 6.09
C ILE A 16 19.34 -20.97 4.71
N CYS A 17 18.26 -21.35 4.02
CA CYS A 17 17.90 -20.75 2.74
C CYS A 17 17.46 -19.30 3.00
N ALA A 18 18.36 -18.35 2.79
CA ALA A 18 18.01 -16.93 2.80
C ALA A 18 17.05 -16.67 1.63
N PRO A 19 15.99 -15.87 1.83
CA PRO A 19 15.09 -15.51 0.74
C PRO A 19 15.88 -14.85 -0.39
N SER A 20 15.54 -15.17 -1.64
CA SER A 20 16.21 -14.56 -2.78
C SER A 20 16.02 -13.06 -2.75
N ARG A 21 17.03 -12.29 -3.19
CA ARG A 21 16.99 -10.82 -3.21
C ARG A 21 15.71 -10.27 -3.88
N ALA A 22 15.23 -10.94 -4.92
CA ALA A 22 13.99 -10.57 -5.60
C ALA A 22 12.74 -10.68 -4.71
N LEU A 23 12.64 -11.71 -3.85
CA LEU A 23 11.53 -11.86 -2.90
C LEU A 23 11.60 -10.81 -1.78
N ALA A 24 12.80 -10.46 -1.35
CA ALA A 24 12.99 -9.39 -0.35
C ALA A 24 12.64 -8.02 -0.91
N ASP A 25 13.03 -7.72 -2.15
CA ASP A 25 12.68 -6.47 -2.82
C ASP A 25 11.17 -6.36 -3.09
N ASP A 26 10.50 -7.46 -3.43
CA ASP A 26 9.04 -7.49 -3.61
C ASP A 26 8.32 -7.22 -2.29
N ALA A 27 8.74 -7.85 -1.19
CA ALA A 27 8.17 -7.63 0.13
C ALA A 27 8.40 -6.19 0.64
N ALA A 28 9.57 -5.60 0.36
CA ALA A 28 9.93 -4.23 0.73
C ALA A 28 9.13 -3.17 -0.07
N ASN A 29 8.55 -3.55 -1.21
CA ASN A 29 7.72 -2.70 -2.05
C ASN A 29 6.26 -3.17 -2.08
N THR A 30 5.82 -3.90 -1.07
CA THR A 30 4.45 -4.37 -0.92
C THR A 30 3.87 -3.89 0.40
N VAL A 31 2.67 -3.30 0.34
CA VAL A 31 1.86 -2.88 1.49
C VAL A 31 0.60 -3.73 1.57
N ILE A 32 0.20 -4.07 2.78
CA ILE A 32 -1.07 -4.73 3.08
C ILE A 32 -2.00 -3.73 3.77
N ILE A 33 -3.19 -3.57 3.24
CA ILE A 33 -4.31 -2.92 3.93
C ILE A 33 -5.25 -3.99 4.45
N GLU A 34 -5.47 -4.03 5.76
CA GLU A 34 -6.51 -4.84 6.37
C GLU A 34 -7.80 -4.02 6.44
N LEU A 35 -8.83 -4.52 5.78
CA LEU A 35 -10.20 -4.05 5.88
C LEU A 35 -11.01 -5.05 6.70
N LYS A 36 -12.19 -4.64 7.18
CA LYS A 36 -13.14 -5.56 7.82
C LYS A 36 -13.51 -6.75 6.91
N SER A 37 -13.54 -6.51 5.59
CA SER A 37 -13.88 -7.50 4.56
C SER A 37 -12.73 -8.45 4.22
N GLY A 38 -11.47 -8.06 4.45
CA GLY A 38 -10.29 -8.87 4.12
C GLY A 38 -9.04 -8.03 3.87
N LYS A 39 -7.99 -8.69 3.38
CA LYS A 39 -6.68 -8.06 3.12
C LYS A 39 -6.55 -7.66 1.66
N VAL A 40 -6.04 -6.47 1.44
CA VAL A 40 -5.74 -5.89 0.12
C VAL A 40 -4.23 -5.77 -0.01
N LYS A 41 -3.66 -6.40 -1.03
CA LYS A 41 -2.22 -6.35 -1.31
C LYS A 41 -1.94 -5.30 -2.38
N ILE A 42 -1.04 -4.36 -2.06
CA ILE A 42 -0.66 -3.24 -2.90
C ILE A 42 0.81 -3.35 -3.24
N LYS A 43 1.13 -3.33 -4.52
CA LYS A 43 2.48 -3.13 -5.03
C LYS A 43 2.77 -1.64 -5.14
N LEU A 44 3.83 -1.18 -4.49
CA LEU A 44 4.34 0.18 -4.60
C LEU A 44 5.18 0.35 -5.87
N LEU A 45 5.19 1.54 -6.44
CA LEU A 45 5.88 1.88 -7.69
C LEU A 45 6.96 2.95 -7.45
N PRO A 46 8.06 2.60 -6.74
CA PRO A 46 9.12 3.57 -6.40
C PRO A 46 9.81 4.19 -7.63
N ASP A 47 9.86 3.46 -8.76
CA ASP A 47 10.45 3.98 -10.00
C ASP A 47 9.57 5.04 -10.67
N LYS A 48 8.27 5.09 -10.35
CA LYS A 48 7.30 6.04 -10.92
C LYS A 48 7.02 7.24 -10.03
N ALA A 49 7.04 7.03 -8.71
CA ALA A 49 6.74 8.07 -7.73
C ALA A 49 7.57 7.88 -6.43
N PRO A 50 8.91 8.08 -6.49
CA PRO A 50 9.80 7.77 -5.38
C PRO A 50 9.45 8.52 -4.10
N LYS A 51 9.11 9.81 -4.16
CA LYS A 51 8.79 10.62 -2.97
C LYS A 51 7.45 10.22 -2.34
N HIS A 52 6.45 9.90 -3.18
CA HIS A 52 5.16 9.41 -2.67
C HIS A 52 5.31 8.03 -2.03
N VAL A 53 6.07 7.12 -2.65
CA VAL A 53 6.33 5.79 -2.08
C VAL A 53 7.08 5.90 -0.75
N GLU A 54 8.11 6.76 -0.66
CA GLU A 54 8.83 7.02 0.59
C GLU A 54 7.89 7.55 1.68
N ARG A 55 7.02 8.52 1.36
CA ARG A 55 6.02 9.05 2.27
C ARG A 55 5.04 7.98 2.75
N VAL A 56 4.52 7.16 1.84
CA VAL A 56 3.59 6.08 2.18
C VAL A 56 4.26 5.08 3.11
N LYS A 57 5.48 4.62 2.81
CA LYS A 57 6.25 3.71 3.68
C LYS A 57 6.46 4.30 5.07
N LYS A 58 6.83 5.58 5.15
CA LYS A 58 7.00 6.29 6.43
C LYS A 58 5.72 6.30 7.23
N LEU A 59 4.62 6.74 6.65
CA LEU A 59 3.32 6.80 7.33
C LEU A 59 2.80 5.41 7.74
N VAL A 60 3.05 4.40 6.92
CA VAL A 60 2.72 2.99 7.23
C VAL A 60 3.52 2.51 8.44
N SER A 61 4.83 2.78 8.49
CA SER A 61 5.70 2.38 9.61
C SER A 61 5.33 3.07 10.93
N GLU A 62 4.77 4.26 10.86
CA GLU A 62 4.26 5.03 12.01
C GLU A 62 2.84 4.61 12.43
N GLY A 63 2.19 3.71 11.69
CA GLY A 63 0.81 3.31 11.94
C GLY A 63 -0.22 4.41 11.67
N PHE A 64 0.18 5.47 10.94
CA PHE A 64 -0.64 6.66 10.68
C PHE A 64 -2.00 6.32 10.07
N TYR A 65 -2.05 5.37 9.15
CA TYR A 65 -3.27 5.00 8.44
C TYR A 65 -4.25 4.15 9.24
N ASN A 66 -3.85 3.59 10.39
CA ASN A 66 -4.69 2.71 11.19
C ASN A 66 -5.89 3.47 11.76
N GLY A 67 -7.09 2.94 11.54
CA GLY A 67 -8.35 3.57 11.98
C GLY A 67 -8.86 4.69 11.09
N ILE A 68 -8.14 5.09 10.04
CA ILE A 68 -8.59 6.16 9.12
C ILE A 68 -9.74 5.66 8.24
N THR A 69 -10.77 6.49 8.10
CA THR A 69 -11.98 6.20 7.34
C THR A 69 -11.80 6.38 5.84
N PHE A 70 -12.60 5.64 5.07
CA PHE A 70 -12.87 5.97 3.68
C PHE A 70 -13.98 7.03 3.65
N HIS A 71 -13.58 8.29 3.62
CA HIS A 71 -14.50 9.42 3.77
C HIS A 71 -15.21 9.83 2.47
N ARG A 72 -14.73 9.34 1.31
CA ARG A 72 -15.33 9.62 0.00
C ARG A 72 -15.24 8.40 -0.90
N VAL A 73 -16.40 7.80 -1.20
CA VAL A 73 -16.49 6.55 -1.98
C VAL A 73 -17.55 6.72 -3.06
N ILE A 74 -17.12 6.89 -4.30
CA ILE A 74 -17.99 7.09 -5.46
C ILE A 74 -18.12 5.77 -6.23
N PRO A 75 -19.34 5.22 -6.35
CA PRO A 75 -19.59 3.99 -7.09
C PRO A 75 -19.05 4.06 -8.52
N GLY A 76 -18.36 3.01 -8.97
CA GLY A 76 -17.82 2.92 -10.32
C GLY A 76 -16.65 3.86 -10.62
N PHE A 77 -16.21 4.66 -9.64
CA PHE A 77 -15.08 5.56 -9.79
C PHE A 77 -13.94 5.21 -8.81
N MET A 78 -14.04 5.60 -7.54
CA MET A 78 -12.93 5.39 -6.59
C MET A 78 -13.36 5.38 -5.12
N ALA A 79 -12.52 4.82 -4.24
CA ALA A 79 -12.58 4.94 -2.79
C ALA A 79 -11.38 5.77 -2.29
N GLN A 80 -11.66 6.90 -1.62
CA GLN A 80 -10.66 7.83 -1.08
C GLN A 80 -10.58 7.75 0.44
N THR A 81 -9.34 7.80 0.94
CA THR A 81 -8.98 7.69 2.36
C THR A 81 -7.69 8.47 2.66
N GLY A 82 -7.12 8.30 3.85
CA GLY A 82 -5.82 8.87 4.22
C GLY A 82 -5.91 10.23 4.89
N ASP A 83 -7.13 10.70 5.21
CA ASP A 83 -7.38 11.88 6.03
C ASP A 83 -7.69 11.48 7.48
N PRO A 84 -6.82 11.84 8.45
CA PRO A 84 -7.06 11.50 9.86
C PRO A 84 -8.27 12.21 10.46
N THR A 85 -8.74 13.31 9.84
CA THR A 85 -9.94 14.03 10.29
C THR A 85 -11.23 13.47 9.70
N GLY A 86 -11.15 12.69 8.62
CA GLY A 86 -12.30 12.14 7.90
C GLY A 86 -13.16 13.18 7.18
N THR A 87 -12.68 14.41 7.03
CA THR A 87 -13.42 15.52 6.40
C THR A 87 -13.06 15.76 4.93
N GLY A 88 -11.97 15.16 4.48
CA GLY A 88 -11.39 15.37 3.14
C GLY A 88 -10.38 16.53 3.09
N THR A 89 -10.18 17.27 4.19
CA THR A 89 -9.31 18.44 4.23
C THR A 89 -8.05 18.26 5.07
N GLY A 90 -7.94 17.16 5.81
CA GLY A 90 -6.79 16.84 6.67
C GLY A 90 -5.68 16.11 5.93
N GLY A 91 -4.53 16.02 6.60
CA GLY A 91 -3.34 15.31 6.11
C GLY A 91 -2.40 14.92 7.23
N SER A 92 -1.27 14.34 6.89
CA SER A 92 -0.20 14.05 7.84
C SER A 92 0.49 15.36 8.27
N PRO A 93 1.26 15.34 9.39
CA PRO A 93 2.00 16.52 9.84
C PRO A 93 3.22 16.88 8.97
N TYR A 94 3.46 16.13 7.93
CA TYR A 94 4.59 16.34 7.03
C TYR A 94 4.25 17.34 5.92
N PRO A 95 5.26 18.01 5.35
CA PRO A 95 5.05 18.91 4.21
C PRO A 95 4.40 18.20 3.02
N ASP A 96 3.67 18.95 2.21
CA ASP A 96 3.10 18.46 0.97
C ASP A 96 4.17 17.99 -0.01
N LEU A 97 3.79 17.11 -0.90
CA LEU A 97 4.67 16.49 -1.89
C LEU A 97 4.50 17.17 -3.25
N PRO A 98 5.61 17.45 -3.94
CA PRO A 98 5.55 17.86 -5.34
C PRO A 98 4.95 16.73 -6.19
N ALA A 99 4.27 17.11 -7.28
CA ALA A 99 3.72 16.15 -8.22
C ALA A 99 4.80 15.24 -8.83
N GLU A 100 4.49 13.95 -8.93
CA GLU A 100 5.28 12.94 -9.65
C GLU A 100 4.40 12.29 -10.71
N PHE A 101 3.84 13.12 -11.60
CA PHE A 101 2.98 12.64 -12.67
C PHE A 101 3.72 11.65 -13.56
N ASN A 102 3.04 10.57 -13.91
CA ASN A 102 3.63 9.50 -14.69
C ASN A 102 2.59 8.92 -15.69
N ASP A 103 3.05 8.00 -16.52
CA ASP A 103 2.31 7.40 -17.62
C ASP A 103 1.51 6.13 -17.24
N VAL A 104 1.51 5.76 -15.95
CA VAL A 104 0.74 4.59 -15.48
C VAL A 104 -0.75 4.90 -15.64
N PRO A 105 -1.51 4.09 -16.40
CA PRO A 105 -2.91 4.37 -16.65
C PRO A 105 -3.75 4.17 -15.39
N PHE A 106 -4.68 5.09 -15.14
CA PHE A 106 -5.68 4.90 -14.10
C PHE A 106 -6.74 3.91 -14.56
N LYS A 107 -6.67 2.70 -14.05
CA LYS A 107 -7.59 1.58 -14.29
C LYS A 107 -8.02 0.97 -12.95
N ARG A 108 -8.89 -0.02 -12.98
CA ARG A 108 -9.28 -0.76 -11.77
C ARG A 108 -8.06 -1.22 -10.98
N GLY A 109 -8.01 -0.87 -9.69
CA GLY A 109 -6.93 -1.18 -8.75
C GLY A 109 -5.76 -0.19 -8.76
N THR A 110 -5.69 0.78 -9.68
CA THR A 110 -4.67 1.84 -9.64
C THR A 110 -4.89 2.76 -8.45
N ILE A 111 -3.80 3.14 -7.77
CA ILE A 111 -3.81 4.01 -6.60
C ILE A 111 -3.13 5.33 -6.94
N GLY A 112 -3.89 6.41 -6.77
CA GLY A 112 -3.44 7.77 -6.99
C GLY A 112 -3.37 8.59 -5.71
N ALA A 113 -2.42 9.52 -5.65
CA ALA A 113 -2.37 10.51 -4.59
C ALA A 113 -3.48 11.54 -4.78
N ALA A 114 -4.31 11.75 -3.75
CA ALA A 114 -5.29 12.82 -3.74
C ALA A 114 -4.61 14.16 -3.45
N ARG A 115 -5.12 15.24 -4.04
CA ARG A 115 -4.59 16.60 -3.93
C ARG A 115 -5.69 17.64 -4.08
N THR A 116 -5.37 18.87 -3.76
CA THR A 116 -6.22 20.04 -4.05
C THR A 116 -6.07 20.46 -5.54
N MET A 117 -6.48 21.66 -5.89
CA MET A 117 -6.25 22.24 -7.22
C MET A 117 -4.74 22.45 -7.49
N ASP A 118 -3.94 22.64 -6.44
CA ASP A 118 -2.49 22.73 -6.57
C ASP A 118 -1.89 21.33 -6.86
N PRO A 119 -1.18 21.12 -7.96
CA PRO A 119 -0.53 19.85 -8.26
C PRO A 119 0.47 19.39 -7.18
N ASN A 120 1.04 20.32 -6.42
CA ASN A 120 2.05 20.06 -5.39
C ASN A 120 1.48 20.03 -3.98
N SER A 121 0.20 19.68 -3.82
CA SER A 121 -0.50 19.63 -2.54
C SER A 121 -0.86 18.21 -2.08
N ALA A 122 -0.28 17.17 -2.68
CA ALA A 122 -0.46 15.81 -2.21
C ALA A 122 0.22 15.63 -0.83
N ASN A 123 -0.42 14.87 0.08
CA ASN A 123 0.11 14.66 1.42
C ASN A 123 -0.01 13.20 1.85
N SER A 124 -1.09 12.82 2.53
CA SER A 124 -1.36 11.45 2.98
C SER A 124 -2.58 10.82 2.33
N GLN A 125 -3.47 11.63 1.74
CA GLN A 125 -4.69 11.13 1.14
C GLN A 125 -4.41 10.43 -0.20
N PHE A 126 -5.13 9.33 -0.42
CA PHE A 126 -5.06 8.57 -1.66
C PHE A 126 -6.41 7.96 -2.02
N PHE A 127 -6.54 7.53 -3.27
CA PHE A 127 -7.73 6.84 -3.74
C PHE A 127 -7.38 5.59 -4.54
N ILE A 128 -8.26 4.59 -4.48
CA ILE A 128 -8.19 3.33 -5.21
C ILE A 128 -9.30 3.33 -6.26
N CYS A 129 -8.97 3.16 -7.54
CA CYS A 129 -9.93 3.14 -8.61
C CYS A 129 -10.74 1.84 -8.66
N PHE A 130 -12.06 1.93 -8.77
CA PHE A 130 -12.95 0.78 -9.00
C PHE A 130 -13.00 0.34 -10.47
N ALA A 131 -12.79 1.27 -11.38
CA ALA A 131 -12.91 1.06 -12.83
C ALA A 131 -11.88 1.91 -13.59
N ASP A 132 -12.01 1.96 -14.91
CA ASP A 132 -11.21 2.85 -15.77
C ASP A 132 -11.47 4.32 -15.42
N ALA A 133 -10.40 5.04 -15.20
CA ALA A 133 -10.36 6.47 -14.95
C ALA A 133 -9.21 7.12 -15.73
N SER A 134 -8.97 6.66 -16.95
CA SER A 134 -7.83 7.03 -17.81
C SER A 134 -7.72 8.54 -18.06
N HIS A 135 -8.82 9.30 -17.90
CA HIS A 135 -8.81 10.77 -17.93
C HIS A 135 -7.95 11.42 -16.83
N LEU A 136 -7.59 10.68 -15.77
CA LEU A 136 -6.69 11.13 -14.70
C LEU A 136 -5.20 10.89 -15.01
N THR A 137 -4.89 10.09 -16.04
CA THR A 137 -3.52 9.72 -16.39
C THR A 137 -2.72 10.96 -16.76
N GLY A 138 -1.52 11.10 -16.17
CA GLY A 138 -0.69 12.28 -16.36
C GLY A 138 -1.13 13.53 -15.58
N GLN A 139 -2.26 13.48 -14.86
CA GLN A 139 -2.78 14.59 -14.05
C GLN A 139 -2.73 14.34 -12.54
N TYR A 140 -2.56 13.07 -12.15
CA TYR A 140 -2.38 12.64 -10.76
C TYR A 140 -1.17 11.71 -10.66
N THR A 141 -0.53 11.69 -9.50
CA THR A 141 0.59 10.80 -9.22
C THR A 141 0.08 9.39 -8.90
N VAL A 142 0.42 8.40 -9.73
CA VAL A 142 0.23 6.99 -9.41
C VAL A 142 1.44 6.50 -8.63
N TRP A 143 1.22 5.96 -7.42
CA TRP A 143 2.29 5.44 -6.58
C TRP A 143 2.15 3.95 -6.25
N GLY A 144 1.04 3.31 -6.63
CA GLY A 144 0.80 1.89 -6.35
C GLY A 144 -0.33 1.29 -7.15
N GLU A 145 -0.42 -0.02 -7.11
CA GLU A 145 -1.48 -0.82 -7.73
C GLU A 145 -1.91 -1.96 -6.79
N VAL A 146 -3.22 -2.20 -6.69
CA VAL A 146 -3.76 -3.39 -6.02
C VAL A 146 -3.45 -4.61 -6.87
N VAL A 147 -2.72 -5.55 -6.31
CA VAL A 147 -2.34 -6.81 -6.98
C VAL A 147 -3.15 -8.01 -6.48
N ASP A 148 -3.80 -7.88 -5.32
CA ASP A 148 -4.72 -8.87 -4.77
C ASP A 148 -5.71 -8.21 -3.79
N GLY A 149 -6.91 -8.79 -3.65
CA GLY A 149 -7.91 -8.32 -2.68
C GLY A 149 -8.85 -7.22 -3.19
N MET A 150 -8.89 -6.93 -4.51
CA MET A 150 -9.79 -5.90 -5.06
C MET A 150 -11.27 -6.16 -4.76
N GLN A 151 -11.68 -7.43 -4.59
CA GLN A 151 -13.04 -7.81 -4.16
C GLN A 151 -13.40 -7.29 -2.75
N TYR A 152 -12.41 -7.01 -1.90
CA TYR A 152 -12.62 -6.43 -0.58
C TYR A 152 -12.75 -4.91 -0.65
N VAL A 153 -12.04 -4.27 -1.59
CA VAL A 153 -12.19 -2.83 -1.88
C VAL A 153 -13.60 -2.54 -2.42
N ASP A 154 -14.16 -3.43 -3.25
CA ASP A 154 -15.52 -3.29 -3.79
C ASP A 154 -16.62 -3.28 -2.70
N GLN A 155 -16.34 -3.82 -1.51
CA GLN A 155 -17.27 -3.90 -0.39
C GLN A 155 -17.25 -2.66 0.51
N ILE A 156 -16.37 -1.69 0.24
CA ILE A 156 -16.28 -0.44 1.02
C ILE A 156 -17.59 0.34 0.85
N ALA A 157 -18.13 0.78 1.97
CA ALA A 157 -19.39 1.55 2.01
C ALA A 157 -19.31 2.80 1.15
N GLN A 158 -20.32 3.01 0.30
CA GLN A 158 -20.40 4.11 -0.65
C GLN A 158 -20.99 5.35 -0.01
N GLY A 159 -20.55 6.54 -0.48
CA GLY A 159 -21.05 7.84 -0.06
C GLY A 159 -19.96 8.92 0.01
N GLU A 160 -20.37 10.17 0.12
CA GLU A 160 -19.49 11.35 0.20
C GLU A 160 -19.93 12.29 1.36
N PRO A 161 -19.72 11.94 2.67
CA PRO A 161 -19.16 10.68 3.17
C PRO A 161 -20.21 9.55 3.23
N PRO A 162 -19.76 8.27 3.34
CA PRO A 162 -20.65 7.15 3.65
C PRO A 162 -21.36 7.34 5.00
N ALA A 163 -22.61 6.88 5.11
CA ALA A 163 -23.38 6.98 6.37
C ALA A 163 -22.73 6.16 7.52
N LYS A 164 -22.02 5.10 7.19
CA LYS A 164 -21.19 4.29 8.11
C LYS A 164 -19.89 3.97 7.37
N PRO A 165 -18.90 4.85 7.45
CA PRO A 165 -17.63 4.66 6.74
C PRO A 165 -16.89 3.41 7.21
N ASP A 166 -16.35 2.64 6.29
CA ASP A 166 -15.35 1.63 6.60
C ASP A 166 -14.02 2.30 6.94
N VAL A 167 -13.19 1.58 7.70
CA VAL A 167 -11.87 2.05 8.14
C VAL A 167 -10.77 1.13 7.63
N ILE A 168 -9.58 1.67 7.50
CA ILE A 168 -8.34 0.89 7.44
C ILE A 168 -8.11 0.32 8.85
N VAL A 169 -8.36 -0.98 9.05
CA VAL A 169 -8.13 -1.63 10.36
C VAL A 169 -6.64 -1.57 10.71
N LYS A 170 -5.80 -1.92 9.76
CA LYS A 170 -4.34 -1.85 9.86
C LYS A 170 -3.73 -1.71 8.47
N MET A 171 -2.62 -0.97 8.39
CA MET A 171 -1.80 -0.87 7.18
C MET A 171 -0.34 -1.12 7.55
N TYR A 172 0.33 -2.05 6.86
CA TYR A 172 1.70 -2.46 7.19
C TYR A 172 2.47 -2.93 5.96
N MET A 173 3.80 -2.90 6.03
CA MET A 173 4.66 -3.46 4.98
C MET A 173 4.60 -4.99 5.00
N ALA A 174 4.53 -5.63 3.84
CA ALA A 174 4.52 -7.09 3.77
C ALA A 174 5.78 -7.73 4.37
N ALA A 175 6.91 -7.03 4.32
CA ALA A 175 8.15 -7.43 4.97
C ALA A 175 8.01 -7.58 6.49
N ASP A 176 7.19 -6.72 7.15
CA ASP A 176 6.99 -6.72 8.59
C ASP A 176 5.98 -7.80 9.03
N GLY A 177 5.11 -8.24 8.11
CA GLY A 177 4.08 -9.27 8.37
C GLY A 177 4.56 -10.72 8.19
N ALA A 178 5.74 -10.93 7.66
CA ALA A 178 6.30 -12.27 7.42
C ALA A 178 6.76 -13.01 8.70
N GLY A 179 6.65 -12.38 9.86
CA GLY A 179 7.08 -12.91 11.17
C GLY A 179 5.95 -13.15 12.18
N GLN A 180 4.67 -13.11 11.74
CA GLN A 180 3.53 -13.37 12.62
C GLN A 180 2.75 -14.61 12.19
#